data_a2203b8927e76676cde8227c354798dc
#
_entry.id   a2203b8927e76676cde8227c354798dc
#
_cell.length_a   1.000
_cell.length_b   1.000
_cell.length_c   1.000
_cell.angle_alpha   90.00
_cell.angle_beta   90.00
_cell.angle_gamma   90.00
#
_symmetry.space_group_name_H-M   'P 1'
#
loop_
_entity.id
_entity.type
_entity.pdbx_description
1 polymer ?
#
loop_
_entity_poly.entity_id
_entity_poly.type
_entity_poly.pdbx_seq_one_letter_code
_entity_poly.pdbx_strand_id
1 'polypeptide(L)'
;MASLRKTHPLLKIANGALVDLPTPSNISAWWNFGSLLGLCLISQILTGLFLAMHYTPDVESAFASVAHICRDVNFGWLIRNLHANGASFFFICIYFHIGRGLYYGSYLYKETWNIGVVLLLLVMMTAFVGYVLPWGQMSFWGATVITNLLSAVPYVGTTLVEWIWGGFSVDNATLTRFFAFHFLFPFVIAAMTILHLLFLHETGSNNPIGLNSNADKISFHPYFSYKDLLGFVILLVALASLALFSPNLLGDPDNFTPANPMVTPPHIKPEWYFLFAYAILRSIPNKLGGVLALLASILVLMVVPFLHTSKQRTLTFRPVSQFLFWTLIADVAILTWIGGMPAEQPFIIIGQVASVLYFSLFLVSFPLAGWAENKILGWS
;
A
#
# COMPACT_ATOMS: atom_id res chain seq x y z
N MET A 1 -16.64 4.37 43.22
CA MET A 1 -16.59 3.06 42.54
C MET A 1 -15.47 3.11 41.49
N ALA A 2 -14.60 2.10 41.42
CA ALA A 2 -13.59 2.01 40.38
C ALA A 2 -14.30 1.80 39.01
N SER A 3 -13.86 2.51 37.98
CA SER A 3 -14.44 2.39 36.65
C SER A 3 -14.24 0.98 36.08
N LEU A 4 -15.29 0.36 35.58
CA LEU A 4 -15.28 -1.00 35.01
C LEU A 4 -14.20 -1.17 33.92
N ARG A 5 -13.95 -0.12 33.11
CA ARG A 5 -12.91 -0.11 32.08
C ARG A 5 -11.48 -0.27 32.64
N LYS A 6 -11.26 0.05 33.92
CA LYS A 6 -9.95 -0.06 34.59
C LYS A 6 -9.81 -1.33 35.44
N THR A 7 -10.91 -2.01 35.75
CA THR A 7 -10.92 -3.19 36.64
C THR A 7 -11.12 -4.50 35.89
N HIS A 8 -11.93 -4.53 34.85
CA HIS A 8 -12.17 -5.75 34.06
C HIS A 8 -10.95 -6.06 33.16
N PRO A 9 -10.40 -7.29 33.16
CA PRO A 9 -9.16 -7.63 32.48
C PRO A 9 -9.13 -7.24 30.99
N LEU A 10 -10.14 -7.62 30.22
CA LEU A 10 -10.21 -7.29 28.78
C LEU A 10 -10.43 -5.78 28.52
N LEU A 11 -11.32 -5.15 29.30
CA LEU A 11 -11.57 -3.72 29.14
C LEU A 11 -10.36 -2.88 29.57
N LYS A 12 -9.56 -3.34 30.52
CA LYS A 12 -8.30 -2.69 30.92
C LYS A 12 -7.29 -2.68 29.77
N ILE A 13 -7.19 -3.76 28.99
CA ILE A 13 -6.31 -3.82 27.81
C ILE A 13 -6.77 -2.81 26.78
N ALA A 14 -8.05 -2.84 26.39
CA ALA A 14 -8.62 -1.90 25.44
C ALA A 14 -8.51 -0.44 25.92
N ASN A 15 -8.74 -0.19 27.21
CA ASN A 15 -8.58 1.13 27.81
C ASN A 15 -7.14 1.64 27.72
N GLY A 16 -6.15 0.81 28.02
CA GLY A 16 -4.74 1.20 27.94
C GLY A 16 -4.26 1.44 26.51
N ALA A 17 -4.82 0.71 25.54
CA ALA A 17 -4.42 0.80 24.13
C ALA A 17 -5.12 1.91 23.35
N LEU A 18 -6.34 2.32 23.73
CA LEU A 18 -7.19 3.20 22.93
C LEU A 18 -7.73 4.44 23.67
N VAL A 19 -7.80 4.39 25.00
CA VAL A 19 -8.42 5.46 25.80
C VAL A 19 -7.38 6.26 26.57
N ASP A 20 -6.70 5.60 27.52
CA ASP A 20 -5.71 6.23 28.39
C ASP A 20 -4.29 6.23 27.78
N LEU A 21 -4.13 5.85 26.46
CA LEU A 21 -2.84 5.82 25.77
C LEU A 21 -2.18 7.20 25.79
N PRO A 22 -0.98 7.35 26.35
CA PRO A 22 -0.27 8.61 26.36
C PRO A 22 0.17 8.98 24.94
N THR A 23 -0.33 10.11 24.43
CA THR A 23 -0.14 10.54 23.04
C THR A 23 0.44 11.95 23.04
N PRO A 24 1.44 12.28 22.17
CA PRO A 24 1.96 13.63 22.03
C PRO A 24 0.84 14.61 21.69
N SER A 25 0.79 15.75 22.38
CA SER A 25 -0.29 16.75 22.22
C SER A 25 -0.31 17.41 20.84
N ASN A 26 0.82 17.44 20.15
CA ASN A 26 1.08 18.20 18.93
C ASN A 26 0.99 17.38 17.62
N ILE A 27 0.50 16.14 17.64
CA ILE A 27 0.35 15.36 16.40
C ILE A 27 -0.70 15.99 15.46
N SER A 28 -0.33 16.08 14.18
CA SER A 28 -1.15 16.70 13.13
C SER A 28 -2.11 15.69 12.47
N ALA A 29 -2.87 16.13 11.46
CA ALA A 29 -3.75 15.27 10.66
C ALA A 29 -3.00 14.14 9.92
N TRP A 30 -1.71 14.28 9.68
CA TRP A 30 -0.87 13.23 9.08
C TRP A 30 -0.78 11.96 9.94
N TRP A 31 -1.07 12.03 11.24
CA TRP A 31 -1.12 10.87 12.13
C TRP A 31 -2.43 10.09 12.02
N ASN A 32 -3.49 10.66 11.44
CA ASN A 32 -4.75 9.97 11.22
C ASN A 32 -4.65 8.82 10.20
N PHE A 33 -3.65 8.84 9.31
CA PHE A 33 -3.55 7.81 8.25
C PHE A 33 -3.33 6.39 8.77
N GLY A 34 -2.83 6.21 10.00
CA GLY A 34 -2.76 4.89 10.64
C GLY A 34 -4.14 4.34 10.99
N SER A 35 -4.99 5.13 11.65
CA SER A 35 -6.37 4.73 11.98
C SER A 35 -7.25 4.61 10.74
N LEU A 36 -7.05 5.47 9.73
CA LEU A 36 -7.72 5.37 8.43
C LEU A 36 -7.39 4.06 7.70
N LEU A 37 -6.15 3.57 7.77
CA LEU A 37 -5.76 2.25 7.26
C LEU A 37 -6.49 1.12 7.97
N GLY A 38 -6.68 1.23 9.29
CA GLY A 38 -7.50 0.29 10.06
C GLY A 38 -8.95 0.26 9.57
N LEU A 39 -9.53 1.43 9.31
CA LEU A 39 -10.88 1.55 8.73
C LEU A 39 -10.96 0.94 7.33
N CYS A 40 -9.96 1.20 6.47
CA CYS A 40 -9.86 0.59 5.14
C CYS A 40 -9.81 -0.93 5.24
N LEU A 41 -8.97 -1.49 6.11
CA LEU A 41 -8.84 -2.94 6.29
C LEU A 41 -10.17 -3.57 6.73
N ILE A 42 -10.85 -2.99 7.71
CA ILE A 42 -12.16 -3.47 8.17
C ILE A 42 -13.19 -3.40 7.04
N SER A 43 -13.24 -2.29 6.30
CA SER A 43 -14.16 -2.12 5.17
C SER A 43 -13.90 -3.14 4.08
N GLN A 44 -12.63 -3.40 3.71
CA GLN A 44 -12.27 -4.37 2.69
C GLN A 44 -12.59 -5.82 3.13
N ILE A 45 -12.35 -6.19 4.38
CA ILE A 45 -12.71 -7.51 4.91
C ILE A 45 -14.23 -7.70 4.88
N LEU A 46 -15.00 -6.71 5.37
CA LEU A 46 -16.46 -6.82 5.43
C LEU A 46 -17.08 -6.89 4.02
N THR A 47 -16.72 -5.96 3.13
CA THR A 47 -17.23 -5.97 1.76
C THR A 47 -16.80 -7.23 1.01
N GLY A 48 -15.56 -7.67 1.17
CA GLY A 48 -15.03 -8.89 0.57
C GLY A 48 -15.74 -10.15 1.04
N LEU A 49 -16.08 -10.24 2.33
CA LEU A 49 -16.84 -11.36 2.89
C LEU A 49 -18.22 -11.48 2.24
N PHE A 50 -18.96 -10.37 2.08
CA PHE A 50 -20.25 -10.38 1.40
C PHE A 50 -20.13 -10.70 -0.09
N LEU A 51 -19.09 -10.21 -0.78
CA LEU A 51 -18.84 -10.57 -2.17
C LEU A 51 -18.53 -12.07 -2.34
N ALA A 52 -17.75 -12.65 -1.43
CA ALA A 52 -17.38 -14.05 -1.46
C ALA A 52 -18.59 -15.00 -1.34
N MET A 53 -19.71 -14.54 -0.74
CA MET A 53 -20.95 -15.35 -0.64
C MET A 53 -21.63 -15.60 -2.00
N HIS A 54 -21.32 -14.79 -3.01
CA HIS A 54 -21.96 -14.83 -4.34
C HIS A 54 -20.96 -15.03 -5.47
N TYR A 55 -19.65 -14.97 -5.20
CA TYR A 55 -18.59 -15.12 -6.20
C TYR A 55 -18.24 -16.61 -6.41
N THR A 56 -18.01 -16.98 -7.67
CA THR A 56 -17.59 -18.33 -8.05
C THR A 56 -16.20 -18.30 -8.68
N PRO A 57 -15.16 -18.90 -8.06
CA PRO A 57 -13.78 -18.89 -8.57
C PRO A 57 -13.56 -19.97 -9.65
N ASP A 58 -14.24 -19.85 -10.78
CA ASP A 58 -14.16 -20.74 -11.91
C ASP A 58 -14.14 -19.94 -13.21
N VAL A 59 -13.27 -20.29 -14.16
CA VAL A 59 -13.00 -19.48 -15.36
C VAL A 59 -14.21 -19.29 -16.26
N GLU A 60 -15.16 -20.23 -16.26
CA GLU A 60 -16.39 -20.12 -17.08
C GLU A 60 -17.44 -19.21 -16.40
N SER A 61 -17.42 -19.10 -15.07
CA SER A 61 -18.49 -18.43 -14.33
C SER A 61 -18.03 -17.21 -13.51
N ALA A 62 -16.72 -16.99 -13.29
CA ALA A 62 -16.21 -15.91 -12.46
C ALA A 62 -16.69 -14.53 -12.92
N PHE A 63 -16.53 -14.18 -14.20
CA PHE A 63 -16.99 -12.92 -14.75
C PHE A 63 -18.51 -12.76 -14.65
N ALA A 64 -19.25 -13.83 -14.97
CA ALA A 64 -20.72 -13.87 -14.86
C ALA A 64 -21.18 -13.71 -13.40
N SER A 65 -20.48 -14.30 -12.44
CA SER A 65 -20.81 -14.17 -11.00
C SER A 65 -20.64 -12.76 -10.49
N VAL A 66 -19.60 -12.03 -10.94
CA VAL A 66 -19.43 -10.58 -10.64
C VAL A 66 -20.54 -9.76 -11.29
N ALA A 67 -20.92 -10.07 -12.52
CA ALA A 67 -22.04 -9.40 -13.19
C ALA A 67 -23.37 -9.68 -12.45
N HIS A 68 -23.60 -10.91 -11.99
CA HIS A 68 -24.75 -11.30 -11.16
C HIS A 68 -24.78 -10.50 -9.85
N ILE A 69 -23.65 -10.40 -9.13
CA ILE A 69 -23.53 -9.57 -7.92
C ILE A 69 -23.99 -8.14 -8.19
N CYS A 70 -23.54 -7.55 -9.29
CA CYS A 70 -23.86 -6.16 -9.61
C CYS A 70 -25.31 -5.95 -10.07
N ARG A 71 -25.96 -6.94 -10.67
CA ARG A 71 -27.29 -6.81 -11.30
C ARG A 71 -28.42 -7.34 -10.46
N ASP A 72 -28.22 -8.50 -9.83
CA ASP A 72 -29.29 -9.29 -9.26
C ASP A 72 -29.26 -9.36 -7.72
N VAL A 73 -28.05 -9.20 -7.10
CA VAL A 73 -27.93 -9.21 -5.65
C VAL A 73 -28.28 -7.84 -5.07
N ASN A 74 -29.13 -7.83 -4.05
CA ASN A 74 -29.58 -6.60 -3.41
C ASN A 74 -28.40 -5.77 -2.86
N PHE A 75 -28.20 -4.53 -3.35
CA PHE A 75 -27.04 -3.69 -3.08
C PHE A 75 -25.67 -4.28 -3.45
N GLY A 76 -25.64 -5.37 -4.22
CA GLY A 76 -24.38 -6.01 -4.63
C GLY A 76 -23.49 -5.09 -5.43
N TRP A 77 -24.04 -4.27 -6.33
CA TRP A 77 -23.32 -3.24 -7.07
C TRP A 77 -22.60 -2.23 -6.14
N LEU A 78 -23.25 -1.83 -5.03
CA LEU A 78 -22.68 -0.90 -4.08
C LEU A 78 -21.51 -1.53 -3.31
N ILE A 79 -21.70 -2.76 -2.80
CA ILE A 79 -20.66 -3.49 -2.07
C ILE A 79 -19.46 -3.76 -2.99
N ARG A 80 -19.71 -4.16 -4.23
CA ARG A 80 -18.64 -4.37 -5.23
C ARG A 80 -17.88 -3.08 -5.53
N ASN A 81 -18.57 -1.95 -5.71
CA ASN A 81 -17.95 -0.67 -5.99
C ASN A 81 -17.18 -0.13 -4.78
N LEU A 82 -17.69 -0.31 -3.57
CA LEU A 82 -16.98 0.04 -2.33
C LEU A 82 -15.72 -0.81 -2.16
N HIS A 83 -15.76 -2.10 -2.48
CA HIS A 83 -14.60 -2.98 -2.40
C HIS A 83 -13.53 -2.60 -3.43
N ALA A 84 -13.89 -2.42 -4.69
CA ALA A 84 -12.97 -2.07 -5.76
C ALA A 84 -12.32 -0.69 -5.54
N ASN A 85 -13.11 0.34 -5.24
CA ASN A 85 -12.59 1.69 -4.98
C ASN A 85 -11.90 1.80 -3.61
N GLY A 86 -12.35 1.02 -2.63
CA GLY A 86 -11.73 0.93 -1.31
C GLY A 86 -10.27 0.48 -1.37
N ALA A 87 -9.89 -0.38 -2.33
CA ALA A 87 -8.50 -0.73 -2.57
C ALA A 87 -7.65 0.52 -2.94
N SER A 88 -8.15 1.38 -3.82
CA SER A 88 -7.48 2.65 -4.15
C SER A 88 -7.34 3.57 -2.93
N PHE A 89 -8.38 3.71 -2.11
CA PHE A 89 -8.30 4.50 -0.88
C PHE A 89 -7.33 3.91 0.14
N PHE A 90 -7.22 2.58 0.20
CA PHE A 90 -6.23 1.91 1.03
C PHE A 90 -4.82 2.31 0.62
N PHE A 91 -4.47 2.26 -0.68
CA PHE A 91 -3.16 2.67 -1.18
C PHE A 91 -2.89 4.17 -1.03
N ILE A 92 -3.88 5.04 -1.24
CA ILE A 92 -3.75 6.47 -0.94
C ILE A 92 -3.34 6.67 0.52
N CYS A 93 -4.05 6.03 1.45
CA CYS A 93 -3.72 6.12 2.87
C CYS A 93 -2.34 5.53 3.20
N ILE A 94 -1.93 4.41 2.57
CA ILE A 94 -0.59 3.82 2.73
C ILE A 94 0.49 4.82 2.30
N TYR A 95 0.36 5.43 1.13
CA TYR A 95 1.37 6.36 0.63
C TYR A 95 1.51 7.61 1.49
N PHE A 96 0.41 8.16 1.97
CA PHE A 96 0.46 9.26 2.94
C PHE A 96 1.04 8.84 4.29
N HIS A 97 0.74 7.63 4.74
CA HIS A 97 1.29 7.06 5.97
C HIS A 97 2.82 6.87 5.88
N ILE A 98 3.32 6.33 4.76
CA ILE A 98 4.75 6.18 4.48
C ILE A 98 5.40 7.56 4.35
N GLY A 99 4.80 8.46 3.58
CA GLY A 99 5.32 9.83 3.38
C GLY A 99 5.45 10.59 4.69
N ARG A 100 4.45 10.49 5.59
CA ARG A 100 4.51 11.01 6.94
C ARG A 100 5.69 10.40 7.72
N GLY A 101 5.87 9.09 7.62
CA GLY A 101 6.98 8.38 8.28
C GLY A 101 8.35 8.84 7.80
N LEU A 102 8.50 9.08 6.49
CA LEU A 102 9.74 9.61 5.88
C LEU A 102 9.98 11.07 6.27
N TYR A 103 8.96 11.92 6.20
CA TYR A 103 9.11 13.37 6.48
C TYR A 103 9.43 13.64 7.96
N TYR A 104 8.72 12.98 8.86
CA TYR A 104 8.87 13.24 10.30
C TYR A 104 9.85 12.29 11.01
N GLY A 105 10.48 11.36 10.28
CA GLY A 105 11.49 10.45 10.83
C GLY A 105 10.91 9.35 11.72
N SER A 106 9.65 8.96 11.53
CA SER A 106 9.03 7.84 12.24
C SER A 106 9.68 6.49 11.90
N TYR A 107 10.35 6.40 10.73
CA TYR A 107 11.12 5.21 10.31
C TYR A 107 12.25 4.84 11.27
N LEU A 108 12.67 5.74 12.16
CA LEU A 108 13.68 5.46 13.19
C LEU A 108 13.16 4.51 14.28
N TYR A 109 11.88 4.27 14.37
CA TYR A 109 11.29 3.13 15.08
C TYR A 109 11.34 1.90 14.18
N LYS A 110 12.50 1.25 14.11
CA LYS A 110 12.89 0.27 13.09
C LYS A 110 11.95 -0.92 13.03
N GLU A 111 11.55 -1.46 14.16
CA GLU A 111 10.64 -2.60 14.26
C GLU A 111 9.27 -2.25 13.68
N THR A 112 8.69 -1.16 14.14
CA THR A 112 7.39 -0.65 13.64
C THR A 112 7.46 -0.38 12.15
N TRP A 113 8.51 0.29 11.68
CA TRP A 113 8.70 0.63 10.27
C TRP A 113 8.84 -0.61 9.39
N ASN A 114 9.69 -1.55 9.74
CA ASN A 114 9.96 -2.75 8.94
C ASN A 114 8.74 -3.67 8.85
N ILE A 115 7.99 -3.83 9.95
CA ILE A 115 6.70 -4.54 9.89
C ILE A 115 5.72 -3.80 8.96
N GLY A 116 5.74 -2.46 8.95
CA GLY A 116 4.97 -1.66 8.01
C GLY A 116 5.32 -1.95 6.54
N VAL A 117 6.60 -2.13 6.21
CA VAL A 117 7.03 -2.50 4.85
C VAL A 117 6.58 -3.93 4.49
N VAL A 118 6.61 -4.86 5.44
CA VAL A 118 6.04 -6.21 5.24
C VAL A 118 4.53 -6.13 4.98
N LEU A 119 3.82 -5.29 5.75
CA LEU A 119 2.38 -5.03 5.53
C LEU A 119 2.11 -4.45 4.14
N LEU A 120 2.94 -3.51 3.67
CA LEU A 120 2.83 -2.97 2.30
C LEU A 120 2.93 -4.10 1.26
N LEU A 121 3.93 -4.99 1.36
CA LEU A 121 4.07 -6.13 0.44
C LEU A 121 2.86 -7.07 0.49
N LEU A 122 2.33 -7.35 1.67
CA LEU A 122 1.14 -8.19 1.84
C LEU A 122 -0.10 -7.55 1.22
N VAL A 123 -0.30 -6.23 1.40
CA VAL A 123 -1.43 -5.50 0.79
C VAL A 123 -1.28 -5.46 -0.74
N MET A 124 -0.06 -5.22 -1.26
CA MET A 124 0.20 -5.27 -2.71
C MET A 124 -0.13 -6.64 -3.29
N MET A 125 0.31 -7.72 -2.65
CA MET A 125 0.02 -9.09 -3.06
C MET A 125 -1.48 -9.38 -2.99
N THR A 126 -2.16 -8.97 -1.92
CA THR A 126 -3.61 -9.13 -1.75
C THR A 126 -4.38 -8.42 -2.85
N ALA A 127 -4.01 -7.16 -3.15
CA ALA A 127 -4.66 -6.38 -4.19
C ALA A 127 -4.44 -6.99 -5.58
N PHE A 128 -3.23 -7.46 -5.87
CA PHE A 128 -2.91 -8.12 -7.14
C PHE A 128 -3.76 -9.38 -7.36
N VAL A 129 -3.75 -10.32 -6.42
CA VAL A 129 -4.55 -11.54 -6.58
C VAL A 129 -6.05 -11.24 -6.60
N GLY A 130 -6.51 -10.18 -5.89
CA GLY A 130 -7.91 -9.73 -5.91
C GLY A 130 -8.35 -9.14 -7.25
N TYR A 131 -7.45 -8.40 -7.92
CA TYR A 131 -7.73 -7.83 -9.24
C TYR A 131 -7.91 -8.91 -10.33
N VAL A 132 -7.32 -10.09 -10.13
CA VAL A 132 -7.48 -11.22 -11.06
C VAL A 132 -8.86 -11.85 -10.96
N LEU A 133 -9.52 -11.82 -9.81
CA LEU A 133 -10.77 -12.57 -9.55
C LEU A 133 -11.94 -12.24 -10.48
N PRO A 134 -12.18 -10.99 -10.92
CA PRO A 134 -13.27 -10.71 -11.86
C PRO A 134 -13.14 -11.42 -13.21
N TRP A 135 -11.97 -11.92 -13.54
CA TRP A 135 -11.65 -12.65 -14.76
C TRP A 135 -12.03 -11.88 -16.05
N GLY A 136 -11.74 -10.57 -16.00
CA GLY A 136 -11.78 -9.71 -17.19
C GLY A 136 -10.47 -9.76 -17.98
N GLN A 137 -10.40 -9.05 -19.09
CA GLN A 137 -9.21 -9.01 -19.94
C GLN A 137 -7.96 -8.55 -19.19
N MET A 138 -8.05 -7.48 -18.40
CA MET A 138 -6.91 -6.99 -17.62
C MET A 138 -6.59 -7.90 -16.44
N SER A 139 -7.56 -8.59 -15.87
CA SER A 139 -7.37 -9.62 -14.84
C SER A 139 -6.50 -10.76 -15.33
N PHE A 140 -6.86 -11.35 -16.47
CA PHE A 140 -6.16 -12.48 -17.08
C PHE A 140 -4.76 -12.11 -17.57
N TRP A 141 -4.67 -11.05 -18.39
CA TRP A 141 -3.39 -10.64 -18.97
C TRP A 141 -2.44 -10.03 -17.95
N GLY A 142 -2.97 -9.33 -16.94
CA GLY A 142 -2.21 -8.87 -15.78
C GLY A 142 -1.60 -10.04 -14.99
N ALA A 143 -2.39 -11.08 -14.71
CA ALA A 143 -1.91 -12.29 -14.05
C ALA A 143 -0.80 -12.96 -14.89
N THR A 144 -1.03 -13.13 -16.20
CA THR A 144 -0.07 -13.74 -17.11
C THR A 144 1.26 -13.01 -17.13
N VAL A 145 1.25 -11.68 -17.27
CA VAL A 145 2.47 -10.88 -17.35
C VAL A 145 3.23 -10.87 -16.02
N ILE A 146 2.54 -10.59 -14.91
CA ILE A 146 3.21 -10.42 -13.61
C ILE A 146 3.77 -11.74 -13.07
N THR A 147 3.00 -12.83 -13.18
CA THR A 147 3.50 -14.14 -12.69
C THR A 147 4.63 -14.68 -13.57
N ASN A 148 4.59 -14.40 -14.89
CA ASN A 148 5.69 -14.77 -15.79
C ASN A 148 7.00 -14.00 -15.52
N LEU A 149 6.98 -12.90 -14.75
CA LEU A 149 8.23 -12.26 -14.33
C LEU A 149 9.14 -13.20 -13.53
N LEU A 150 8.58 -14.15 -12.80
CA LEU A 150 9.33 -15.14 -12.03
C LEU A 150 10.18 -16.06 -12.91
N SER A 151 9.87 -16.23 -14.20
CA SER A 151 10.71 -17.00 -15.13
C SER A 151 12.09 -16.36 -15.36
N ALA A 152 12.29 -15.11 -14.91
CA ALA A 152 13.61 -14.49 -14.91
C ALA A 152 14.57 -15.07 -13.86
N VAL A 153 14.08 -15.79 -12.85
CA VAL A 153 14.91 -16.40 -11.82
C VAL A 153 15.71 -17.56 -12.43
N PRO A 154 17.04 -17.52 -12.38
CA PRO A 154 17.86 -18.56 -13.00
C PRO A 154 17.54 -19.95 -12.44
N TYR A 155 17.59 -20.96 -13.29
CA TYR A 155 17.39 -22.39 -13.02
C TYR A 155 15.97 -22.81 -12.59
N VAL A 156 15.32 -22.07 -11.72
CA VAL A 156 14.02 -22.48 -11.12
C VAL A 156 12.82 -21.65 -11.63
N GLY A 157 13.07 -20.59 -12.41
CA GLY A 157 12.06 -19.60 -12.77
C GLY A 157 10.85 -20.19 -13.50
N THR A 158 11.06 -21.05 -14.51
CA THR A 158 9.98 -21.70 -15.26
C THR A 158 9.15 -22.60 -14.33
N THR A 159 9.79 -23.42 -13.50
CA THR A 159 9.13 -24.29 -12.54
C THR A 159 8.30 -23.49 -11.53
N LEU A 160 8.80 -22.32 -11.07
CA LEU A 160 8.04 -21.43 -10.19
C LEU A 160 6.79 -20.87 -10.87
N VAL A 161 6.89 -20.47 -12.13
CA VAL A 161 5.75 -19.97 -12.91
C VAL A 161 4.70 -21.07 -13.07
N GLU A 162 5.08 -22.26 -13.52
CA GLU A 162 4.19 -23.40 -13.67
C GLU A 162 3.55 -23.82 -12.34
N TRP A 163 4.32 -23.75 -11.25
CA TRP A 163 3.81 -24.03 -9.92
C TRP A 163 2.73 -23.03 -9.50
N ILE A 164 2.94 -21.72 -9.76
CA ILE A 164 1.94 -20.68 -9.45
C ILE A 164 0.71 -20.82 -10.32
N TRP A 165 0.88 -21.08 -11.61
CA TRP A 165 -0.23 -21.27 -12.54
C TRP A 165 -1.02 -22.56 -12.21
N GLY A 166 -0.31 -23.60 -11.73
CA GLY A 166 -0.86 -24.94 -11.53
C GLY A 166 -1.05 -25.71 -12.82
N GLY A 167 -0.28 -25.34 -13.84
CA GLY A 167 -0.29 -25.88 -15.19
C GLY A 167 0.66 -25.09 -16.09
N PHE A 168 0.49 -25.21 -17.40
CA PHE A 168 1.36 -24.58 -18.39
C PHE A 168 0.92 -23.17 -18.80
N SER A 169 -0.22 -22.72 -18.31
CA SER A 169 -0.79 -21.39 -18.56
C SER A 169 -1.62 -20.91 -17.37
N VAL A 170 -1.93 -19.60 -17.36
CA VAL A 170 -2.92 -19.04 -16.45
C VAL A 170 -4.29 -19.62 -16.82
N ASP A 171 -4.94 -20.30 -15.87
CA ASP A 171 -6.19 -21.00 -16.09
C ASP A 171 -6.93 -21.21 -14.75
N ASN A 172 -7.88 -22.09 -14.70
CA ASN A 172 -8.76 -22.38 -13.58
C ASN A 172 -7.99 -22.66 -12.27
N ALA A 173 -6.91 -23.42 -12.34
CA ALA A 173 -6.04 -23.69 -11.19
C ALA A 173 -5.42 -22.41 -10.63
N THR A 174 -5.06 -21.46 -11.47
CA THR A 174 -4.54 -20.15 -11.05
C THR A 174 -5.63 -19.33 -10.35
N LEU A 175 -6.81 -19.25 -10.96
CA LEU A 175 -7.93 -18.48 -10.41
C LEU A 175 -8.35 -18.99 -9.03
N THR A 176 -8.47 -20.31 -8.87
CA THR A 176 -8.85 -20.92 -7.60
C THR A 176 -7.84 -20.64 -6.49
N ARG A 177 -6.53 -20.73 -6.80
CA ARG A 177 -5.44 -20.40 -5.85
C ARG A 177 -5.46 -18.94 -5.47
N PHE A 178 -5.68 -18.05 -6.43
CA PHE A 178 -5.73 -16.62 -6.18
C PHE A 178 -6.93 -16.23 -5.34
N PHE A 179 -8.07 -16.86 -5.53
CA PHE A 179 -9.21 -16.72 -4.63
C PHE A 179 -8.87 -17.12 -3.19
N ALA A 180 -8.25 -18.30 -3.02
CA ALA A 180 -7.85 -18.78 -1.70
C ALA A 180 -6.88 -17.82 -1.01
N PHE A 181 -5.86 -17.31 -1.72
CA PHE A 181 -4.91 -16.34 -1.18
C PHE A 181 -5.55 -14.98 -0.92
N HIS A 182 -6.43 -14.48 -1.80
CA HIS A 182 -7.13 -13.22 -1.58
C HIS A 182 -8.03 -13.29 -0.35
N PHE A 183 -8.65 -14.43 -0.09
CA PHE A 183 -9.46 -14.63 1.12
C PHE A 183 -8.60 -14.73 2.38
N LEU A 184 -7.44 -15.38 2.31
CA LEU A 184 -6.56 -15.63 3.47
C LEU A 184 -5.77 -14.38 3.88
N PHE A 185 -5.16 -13.67 2.92
CA PHE A 185 -4.20 -12.61 3.21
C PHE A 185 -4.75 -11.46 4.05
N PRO A 186 -5.99 -10.99 3.92
CA PRO A 186 -6.54 -9.96 4.80
C PRO A 186 -6.48 -10.32 6.29
N PHE A 187 -6.63 -11.59 6.65
CA PHE A 187 -6.51 -12.04 8.05
C PHE A 187 -5.04 -12.11 8.50
N VAL A 188 -4.13 -12.46 7.60
CA VAL A 188 -2.68 -12.35 7.86
C VAL A 188 -2.28 -10.89 8.06
N ILE A 189 -2.80 -9.96 7.21
CA ILE A 189 -2.59 -8.52 7.35
C ILE A 189 -3.14 -8.03 8.69
N ALA A 190 -4.33 -8.48 9.11
CA ALA A 190 -4.89 -8.10 10.41
C ALA A 190 -3.99 -8.55 11.57
N ALA A 191 -3.48 -9.78 11.54
CA ALA A 191 -2.54 -10.29 12.55
C ALA A 191 -1.22 -9.49 12.55
N MET A 192 -0.65 -9.21 11.38
CA MET A 192 0.56 -8.39 11.25
C MET A 192 0.33 -6.93 11.66
N THR A 193 -0.88 -6.39 11.47
CA THR A 193 -1.26 -5.05 11.96
C THR A 193 -1.25 -5.01 13.48
N ILE A 194 -1.73 -6.06 14.16
CA ILE A 194 -1.64 -6.14 15.62
C ILE A 194 -0.17 -6.09 16.06
N LEU A 195 0.71 -6.83 15.39
CA LEU A 195 2.14 -6.80 15.68
C LEU A 195 2.76 -5.41 15.44
N HIS A 196 2.39 -4.74 14.36
CA HIS A 196 2.80 -3.36 14.05
C HIS A 196 2.39 -2.38 15.16
N LEU A 197 1.16 -2.52 15.67
CA LEU A 197 0.64 -1.70 16.76
C LEU A 197 1.30 -2.03 18.11
N LEU A 198 1.67 -3.29 18.37
CA LEU A 198 2.40 -3.67 19.58
C LEU A 198 3.76 -2.95 19.66
N PHE A 199 4.53 -2.95 18.57
CA PHE A 199 5.79 -2.20 18.51
C PHE A 199 5.58 -0.68 18.60
N LEU A 200 4.52 -0.15 17.99
CA LEU A 200 4.18 1.27 18.14
C LEU A 200 3.85 1.63 19.59
N HIS A 201 3.12 0.80 20.30
CA HIS A 201 2.75 1.06 21.70
C HIS A 201 3.93 0.97 22.66
N GLU A 202 4.95 0.17 22.34
CA GLU A 202 6.18 0.08 23.12
C GLU A 202 6.97 1.40 23.08
N THR A 203 7.12 2.01 21.91
CA THR A 203 7.85 3.27 21.73
C THR A 203 6.99 4.52 21.93
N GLY A 204 5.69 4.41 21.71
CA GLY A 204 4.76 5.53 21.52
C GLY A 204 4.90 6.20 20.15
N SER A 205 3.94 7.07 19.83
CA SER A 205 3.94 7.82 18.57
C SER A 205 5.03 8.89 18.55
N ASN A 206 5.64 9.08 17.38
CA ASN A 206 6.46 10.24 17.08
C ASN A 206 5.60 11.52 16.99
N ASN A 207 6.22 12.69 16.86
CA ASN A 207 5.56 13.97 16.73
C ASN A 207 6.21 14.86 15.64
N PRO A 208 5.57 15.95 15.17
CA PRO A 208 6.08 16.76 14.07
C PRO A 208 7.43 17.45 14.33
N ILE A 209 7.78 17.69 15.59
CA ILE A 209 9.03 18.36 15.97
C ILE A 209 10.19 17.34 16.06
N GLY A 210 9.87 16.05 16.29
CA GLY A 210 10.86 14.98 16.40
C GLY A 210 11.62 14.93 17.73
N LEU A 211 11.23 15.75 18.71
CA LEU A 211 11.76 15.72 20.06
C LEU A 211 11.00 14.73 20.94
N ASN A 212 11.62 14.33 22.05
CA ASN A 212 10.95 13.48 23.03
C ASN A 212 9.75 14.23 23.65
N SER A 213 8.56 13.63 23.53
CA SER A 213 7.29 14.22 23.98
C SER A 213 6.88 13.76 25.40
N ASN A 214 7.74 13.09 26.18
CA ASN A 214 7.35 12.57 27.50
C ASN A 214 6.88 13.65 28.47
N ALA A 215 7.34 14.90 28.29
CA ALA A 215 6.91 16.04 29.12
C ALA A 215 5.57 16.65 28.69
N ASP A 216 5.06 16.32 27.48
CA ASP A 216 3.84 16.90 26.92
C ASP A 216 3.03 15.82 26.19
N LYS A 217 2.42 14.94 26.95
CA LYS A 217 1.49 13.92 26.47
C LYS A 217 0.12 14.09 27.11
N ILE A 218 -0.92 13.83 26.30
CA ILE A 218 -2.32 13.78 26.75
C ILE A 218 -2.88 12.41 26.47
N SER A 219 -3.99 12.04 27.11
CA SER A 219 -4.70 10.81 26.82
C SER A 219 -5.24 10.83 25.38
N PHE A 220 -5.20 9.70 24.68
CA PHE A 220 -5.72 9.59 23.32
C PHE A 220 -7.20 9.96 23.27
N HIS A 221 -8.02 9.44 24.17
CA HIS A 221 -9.41 9.84 24.28
C HIS A 221 -9.56 10.96 25.31
N PRO A 222 -10.32 12.03 25.00
CA PRO A 222 -11.21 12.19 23.85
C PRO A 222 -10.57 12.84 22.61
N TYR A 223 -9.42 13.47 22.72
CA TYR A 223 -8.87 14.38 21.71
C TYR A 223 -8.64 13.69 20.36
N PHE A 224 -7.86 12.64 20.35
CA PHE A 224 -7.49 11.94 19.09
C PHE A 224 -8.58 10.95 18.64
N SER A 225 -9.45 10.49 19.55
CA SER A 225 -10.64 9.73 19.17
C SER A 225 -11.58 10.55 18.30
N TYR A 226 -11.85 11.81 18.67
CA TYR A 226 -12.69 12.70 17.86
C TYR A 226 -12.01 13.15 16.58
N LYS A 227 -10.69 13.34 16.64
CA LYS A 227 -9.89 13.66 15.44
C LYS A 227 -9.90 12.52 14.43
N ASP A 228 -9.77 11.27 14.89
CA ASP A 228 -9.88 10.09 14.05
C ASP A 228 -11.30 9.91 13.49
N LEU A 229 -12.34 10.15 14.32
CA LEU A 229 -13.71 10.09 13.85
C LEU A 229 -13.98 11.08 12.71
N LEU A 230 -13.45 12.30 12.81
CA LEU A 230 -13.54 13.28 11.70
C LEU A 230 -12.84 12.76 10.44
N GLY A 231 -11.65 12.18 10.57
CA GLY A 231 -10.93 11.55 9.46
C GLY A 231 -11.74 10.40 8.83
N PHE A 232 -12.39 9.57 9.64
CA PHE A 232 -13.25 8.48 9.17
C PHE A 232 -14.42 9.00 8.35
N VAL A 233 -15.10 10.05 8.83
CA VAL A 233 -16.21 10.67 8.10
C VAL A 233 -15.74 11.21 6.74
N ILE A 234 -14.62 11.93 6.70
CA ILE A 234 -14.06 12.49 5.46
C ILE A 234 -13.73 11.36 4.46
N LEU A 235 -13.06 10.30 4.91
CA LEU A 235 -12.68 9.17 4.06
C LEU A 235 -13.92 8.44 3.53
N LEU A 236 -14.89 8.15 4.39
CA LEU A 236 -16.11 7.44 3.99
C LEU A 236 -16.97 8.27 3.04
N VAL A 237 -17.07 9.59 3.23
CA VAL A 237 -17.75 10.48 2.28
C VAL A 237 -17.06 10.49 0.93
N ALA A 238 -15.73 10.58 0.90
CA ALA A 238 -14.96 10.56 -0.34
C ALA A 238 -15.10 9.22 -1.06
N LEU A 239 -14.96 8.10 -0.36
CA LEU A 239 -15.14 6.75 -0.91
C LEU A 239 -16.57 6.53 -1.43
N ALA A 240 -17.57 6.91 -0.65
CA ALA A 240 -18.97 6.79 -1.05
C ALA A 240 -19.27 7.66 -2.28
N SER A 241 -18.74 8.89 -2.32
CA SER A 241 -18.90 9.78 -3.48
C SER A 241 -18.34 9.14 -4.75
N LEU A 242 -17.13 8.56 -4.68
CA LEU A 242 -16.55 7.87 -5.82
C LEU A 242 -17.37 6.62 -6.21
N ALA A 243 -17.72 5.78 -5.25
CA ALA A 243 -18.44 4.54 -5.49
C ALA A 243 -19.87 4.76 -6.05
N LEU A 244 -20.52 5.89 -5.71
CA LEU A 244 -21.89 6.21 -6.13
C LEU A 244 -21.93 6.98 -7.46
N PHE A 245 -21.02 7.94 -7.67
CA PHE A 245 -21.12 8.88 -8.80
C PHE A 245 -20.14 8.60 -9.94
N SER A 246 -19.00 7.93 -9.66
CA SER A 246 -17.98 7.64 -10.67
C SER A 246 -17.22 6.34 -10.36
N PRO A 247 -17.90 5.20 -10.19
CA PRO A 247 -17.31 3.96 -9.67
C PRO A 247 -16.19 3.38 -10.55
N ASN A 248 -16.15 3.73 -11.82
CA ASN A 248 -15.20 3.19 -12.81
C ASN A 248 -14.02 4.14 -13.09
N LEU A 249 -13.96 5.30 -12.44
CA LEU A 249 -12.97 6.35 -12.70
C LEU A 249 -11.52 5.88 -12.56
N LEU A 250 -11.27 5.01 -11.58
CA LEU A 250 -9.92 4.52 -11.26
C LEU A 250 -9.62 3.13 -11.85
N GLY A 251 -10.58 2.50 -12.51
CA GLY A 251 -10.42 1.18 -13.12
C GLY A 251 -10.04 1.24 -14.59
N ASP A 252 -9.65 0.11 -15.14
CA ASP A 252 -9.37 -0.04 -16.58
C ASP A 252 -10.62 -0.52 -17.32
N PRO A 253 -11.02 0.15 -18.43
CA PRO A 253 -12.22 -0.22 -19.18
C PRO A 253 -12.16 -1.62 -19.80
N ASP A 254 -10.98 -2.10 -20.20
CA ASP A 254 -10.83 -3.43 -20.82
C ASP A 254 -11.20 -4.56 -19.83
N ASN A 255 -11.17 -4.29 -18.52
CA ASN A 255 -11.54 -5.28 -17.51
C ASN A 255 -13.06 -5.50 -17.37
N PHE A 256 -13.88 -4.73 -18.10
CA PHE A 256 -15.33 -4.98 -18.24
C PHE A 256 -15.67 -5.92 -19.40
N THR A 257 -14.65 -6.44 -20.10
CA THR A 257 -14.79 -7.50 -21.11
C THR A 257 -14.32 -8.83 -20.52
N PRO A 258 -15.05 -9.94 -20.72
CA PRO A 258 -14.63 -11.26 -20.26
C PRO A 258 -13.23 -11.63 -20.78
N ALA A 259 -12.45 -12.33 -19.99
CA ALA A 259 -11.11 -12.78 -20.36
C ALA A 259 -11.13 -13.62 -21.65
N ASN A 260 -10.30 -13.24 -22.60
CA ASN A 260 -10.07 -14.01 -23.83
C ASN A 260 -8.56 -14.25 -24.01
N PRO A 261 -8.07 -15.49 -23.80
CA PRO A 261 -6.65 -15.81 -23.95
C PRO A 261 -6.12 -15.70 -25.38
N MET A 262 -7.01 -15.63 -26.37
CA MET A 262 -6.63 -15.50 -27.79
C MET A 262 -6.50 -14.05 -28.26
N VAL A 263 -6.91 -13.07 -27.44
CA VAL A 263 -6.90 -11.64 -27.80
C VAL A 263 -6.16 -10.84 -26.75
N THR A 264 -4.95 -10.43 -27.05
CA THR A 264 -4.12 -9.60 -26.16
C THR A 264 -4.57 -8.14 -26.20
N PRO A 265 -4.88 -7.49 -25.08
CA PRO A 265 -5.15 -6.06 -25.04
C PRO A 265 -3.95 -5.24 -25.53
N PRO A 266 -4.17 -4.09 -26.18
CA PRO A 266 -3.09 -3.24 -26.70
C PRO A 266 -2.15 -2.72 -25.59
N HIS A 267 -2.68 -2.48 -24.41
CA HIS A 267 -1.96 -1.87 -23.30
C HIS A 267 -2.23 -2.63 -21.99
N ILE A 268 -1.42 -3.64 -21.71
CA ILE A 268 -1.47 -4.35 -20.42
C ILE A 268 -0.70 -3.50 -19.40
N LYS A 269 -1.40 -2.94 -18.40
CA LYS A 269 -0.84 -2.16 -17.29
C LYS A 269 -1.50 -2.58 -15.99
N PRO A 270 -0.78 -2.50 -14.86
CA PRO A 270 -1.36 -2.71 -13.55
C PRO A 270 -2.21 -1.49 -13.12
N GLU A 271 -2.95 -1.65 -12.02
CA GLU A 271 -3.66 -0.56 -11.36
C GLU A 271 -2.71 0.59 -10.97
N TRP A 272 -3.26 1.83 -10.90
CA TRP A 272 -2.49 3.06 -10.76
C TRP A 272 -1.49 3.03 -9.59
N TYR A 273 -1.84 2.38 -8.48
CA TYR A 273 -0.99 2.31 -7.29
C TYR A 273 0.24 1.41 -7.44
N PHE A 274 0.35 0.65 -8.51
CA PHE A 274 1.54 -0.14 -8.86
C PHE A 274 2.39 0.48 -9.97
N LEU A 275 1.90 1.52 -10.63
CA LEU A 275 2.52 2.04 -11.86
C LEU A 275 3.94 2.56 -11.63
N PHE A 276 4.26 3.18 -10.48
CA PHE A 276 5.62 3.64 -10.20
C PHE A 276 6.64 2.49 -10.21
N ALA A 277 6.32 1.37 -9.54
CA ALA A 277 7.18 0.19 -9.50
C ALA A 277 7.22 -0.52 -10.87
N TYR A 278 6.11 -0.50 -11.61
CA TYR A 278 6.03 -1.00 -12.98
C TYR A 278 6.87 -0.16 -13.95
N ALA A 279 6.94 1.16 -13.79
CA ALA A 279 7.83 2.01 -14.55
C ALA A 279 9.30 1.65 -14.29
N ILE A 280 9.69 1.44 -13.04
CA ILE A 280 11.04 1.01 -12.66
C ILE A 280 11.37 -0.35 -13.29
N LEU A 281 10.46 -1.33 -13.24
CA LEU A 281 10.61 -2.63 -13.91
C LEU A 281 10.94 -2.46 -15.40
N ARG A 282 10.15 -1.66 -16.11
CA ARG A 282 10.27 -1.48 -17.57
C ARG A 282 11.48 -0.64 -17.98
N SER A 283 12.04 0.13 -17.05
CA SER A 283 13.21 1.00 -17.31
C SER A 283 14.50 0.22 -17.53
N ILE A 284 14.55 -1.04 -17.11
CA ILE A 284 15.72 -1.90 -17.22
C ILE A 284 15.51 -2.93 -18.36
N PRO A 285 16.35 -2.93 -19.41
CA PRO A 285 16.17 -3.81 -20.56
C PRO A 285 16.31 -5.31 -20.26
N ASN A 286 17.02 -5.66 -19.17
CA ASN A 286 17.19 -7.03 -18.73
C ASN A 286 16.03 -7.47 -17.82
N LYS A 287 15.36 -8.60 -18.15
CA LYS A 287 14.19 -9.09 -17.42
C LYS A 287 14.47 -9.32 -15.93
N LEU A 288 15.58 -10.00 -15.61
CA LEU A 288 15.97 -10.26 -14.21
C LEU A 288 16.30 -8.95 -13.48
N GLY A 289 17.06 -8.06 -14.12
CA GLY A 289 17.39 -6.75 -13.57
C GLY A 289 16.13 -5.92 -13.28
N GLY A 290 15.14 -5.92 -14.18
CA GLY A 290 13.88 -5.24 -13.98
C GLY A 290 13.08 -5.80 -12.80
N VAL A 291 12.99 -7.12 -12.66
CA VAL A 291 12.31 -7.79 -11.54
C VAL A 291 13.00 -7.46 -10.20
N LEU A 292 14.32 -7.49 -10.17
CA LEU A 292 15.09 -7.12 -8.97
C LEU A 292 14.89 -5.64 -8.62
N ALA A 293 14.86 -4.75 -9.61
CA ALA A 293 14.63 -3.33 -9.37
C ALA A 293 13.20 -3.04 -8.88
N LEU A 294 12.18 -3.73 -9.42
CA LEU A 294 10.81 -3.65 -8.90
C LEU A 294 10.76 -4.04 -7.43
N LEU A 295 11.34 -5.17 -7.06
CA LEU A 295 11.38 -5.62 -5.67
C LEU A 295 12.18 -4.64 -4.80
N ALA A 296 13.35 -4.20 -5.28
CA ALA A 296 14.21 -3.25 -4.59
C ALA A 296 13.51 -1.90 -4.38
N SER A 297 12.61 -1.47 -5.28
CA SER A 297 11.85 -0.21 -5.12
C SER A 297 10.99 -0.18 -3.86
N ILE A 298 10.54 -1.33 -3.39
CA ILE A 298 9.81 -1.44 -2.12
C ILE A 298 10.78 -1.73 -0.96
N LEU A 299 11.72 -2.65 -1.16
CA LEU A 299 12.64 -3.07 -0.09
C LEU A 299 13.63 -1.98 0.32
N VAL A 300 13.89 -0.98 -0.52
CA VAL A 300 14.71 0.18 -0.15
C VAL A 300 14.17 0.90 1.10
N LEU A 301 12.86 0.87 1.33
CA LEU A 301 12.25 1.43 2.54
C LEU A 301 12.76 0.77 3.82
N MET A 302 13.07 -0.54 3.79
CA MET A 302 13.64 -1.26 4.96
C MET A 302 15.05 -0.81 5.28
N VAL A 303 15.77 -0.25 4.30
CA VAL A 303 17.16 0.21 4.47
C VAL A 303 17.23 1.65 4.99
N VAL A 304 16.20 2.46 4.75
CA VAL A 304 16.14 3.88 5.16
C VAL A 304 16.54 4.13 6.62
N PRO A 305 16.08 3.35 7.63
CA PRO A 305 16.48 3.56 9.02
C PRO A 305 17.99 3.48 9.26
N PHE A 306 18.71 2.70 8.46
CA PHE A 306 20.14 2.48 8.58
C PHE A 306 20.97 3.53 7.82
N LEU A 307 20.33 4.27 6.93
CA LEU A 307 20.93 5.34 6.13
C LEU A 307 20.75 6.73 6.77
N HIS A 308 20.13 6.82 7.92
CA HIS A 308 19.90 8.08 8.62
C HIS A 308 21.20 8.62 9.22
N THR A 309 21.67 9.75 8.72
CA THR A 309 22.93 10.41 9.12
C THR A 309 22.72 11.69 9.92
N SER A 310 21.50 12.27 9.88
CA SER A 310 21.20 13.52 10.56
C SER A 310 21.08 13.35 12.08
N LYS A 311 21.51 14.34 12.84
CA LYS A 311 21.25 14.44 14.28
C LYS A 311 19.81 14.88 14.61
N GLN A 312 19.09 15.44 13.62
CA GLN A 312 17.66 15.77 13.72
C GLN A 312 16.80 14.68 13.12
N ARG A 313 15.78 14.24 13.86
CA ARG A 313 14.86 13.19 13.43
C ARG A 313 13.98 13.60 12.27
N THR A 314 13.34 14.76 12.41
CA THR A 314 12.36 15.28 11.43
C THR A 314 13.01 16.14 10.36
N LEU A 315 12.40 16.19 9.18
CA LEU A 315 12.79 17.14 8.12
C LEU A 315 12.30 18.56 8.40
N THR A 316 11.45 18.79 9.38
CA THR A 316 10.85 20.10 9.71
C THR A 316 11.90 21.21 9.81
N PHE A 317 13.10 20.92 10.28
CA PHE A 317 14.21 21.87 10.46
C PHE A 317 15.38 21.63 9.50
N ARG A 318 15.15 20.86 8.43
CA ARG A 318 16.18 20.41 7.48
C ARG A 318 15.80 20.80 6.06
N PRO A 319 16.09 22.05 5.63
CA PRO A 319 15.59 22.60 4.37
C PRO A 319 16.10 21.86 3.12
N VAL A 320 17.34 21.39 3.11
CA VAL A 320 17.90 20.60 1.99
C VAL A 320 17.17 19.26 1.90
N SER A 321 17.02 18.57 3.02
CA SER A 321 16.29 17.31 3.08
C SER A 321 14.80 17.48 2.76
N GLN A 322 14.16 18.59 3.12
CA GLN A 322 12.78 18.92 2.67
C GLN A 322 12.70 19.00 1.15
N PHE A 323 13.63 19.74 0.52
CA PHE A 323 13.68 19.83 -0.95
C PHE A 323 13.80 18.43 -1.59
N LEU A 324 14.69 17.58 -1.08
CA LEU A 324 14.85 16.22 -1.58
C LEU A 324 13.59 15.37 -1.38
N PHE A 325 12.87 15.55 -0.26
CA PHE A 325 11.61 14.86 -0.02
C PHE A 325 10.56 15.23 -1.07
N TRP A 326 10.38 16.51 -1.36
CA TRP A 326 9.43 16.93 -2.39
C TRP A 326 9.87 16.54 -3.80
N THR A 327 11.19 16.47 -4.04
CA THR A 327 11.75 15.90 -5.27
C THR A 327 11.37 14.40 -5.38
N LEU A 328 11.46 13.64 -4.29
CA LEU A 328 11.01 12.23 -4.26
C LEU A 328 9.52 12.11 -4.57
N ILE A 329 8.67 12.95 -3.99
CA ILE A 329 7.22 12.94 -4.27
C ILE A 329 6.95 13.23 -5.75
N ALA A 330 7.63 14.23 -6.32
CA ALA A 330 7.51 14.56 -7.75
C ALA A 330 8.00 13.40 -8.63
N ASP A 331 9.11 12.76 -8.26
CA ASP A 331 9.68 11.64 -9.00
C ASP A 331 8.75 10.41 -8.98
N VAL A 332 8.16 10.07 -7.84
CA VAL A 332 7.15 9.00 -7.74
C VAL A 332 5.91 9.31 -8.58
N ALA A 333 5.48 10.58 -8.64
CA ALA A 333 4.38 11.00 -9.51
C ALA A 333 4.74 10.84 -11.00
N ILE A 334 5.97 11.22 -11.39
CA ILE A 334 6.49 11.01 -12.76
C ILE A 334 6.55 9.51 -13.08
N LEU A 335 7.10 8.69 -12.19
CA LEU A 335 7.15 7.24 -12.38
C LEU A 335 5.75 6.62 -12.51
N THR A 336 4.79 7.08 -11.70
CA THR A 336 3.39 6.65 -11.79
C THR A 336 2.80 7.00 -13.16
N TRP A 337 3.00 8.22 -13.64
CA TRP A 337 2.56 8.64 -14.96
C TRP A 337 3.21 7.79 -16.06
N ILE A 338 4.55 7.64 -16.04
CA ILE A 338 5.31 6.84 -17.00
C ILE A 338 4.88 5.37 -16.99
N GLY A 339 4.55 4.82 -15.83
CA GLY A 339 4.03 3.46 -15.71
C GLY A 339 2.75 3.21 -16.52
N GLY A 340 1.93 4.24 -16.69
CA GLY A 340 0.72 4.21 -17.52
C GLY A 340 0.94 4.49 -19.01
N MET A 341 2.13 4.94 -19.42
CA MET A 341 2.42 5.30 -20.82
C MET A 341 2.94 4.10 -21.63
N PRO A 342 2.84 4.14 -22.98
CA PRO A 342 3.46 3.15 -23.86
C PRO A 342 4.97 3.03 -23.64
N ALA A 343 5.53 1.85 -23.92
CA ALA A 343 6.97 1.59 -23.81
C ALA A 343 7.74 2.06 -25.06
N GLU A 344 7.68 3.35 -25.35
CA GLU A 344 8.30 4.01 -26.49
C GLU A 344 8.93 5.35 -26.12
N GLN A 345 9.68 5.96 -27.06
CA GLN A 345 10.27 7.28 -26.83
C GLN A 345 9.20 8.38 -26.85
N PRO A 346 9.26 9.37 -25.97
CA PRO A 346 10.35 9.67 -25.00
C PRO A 346 10.19 8.99 -23.63
N PHE A 347 9.11 8.22 -23.38
CA PHE A 347 8.74 7.68 -22.07
C PHE A 347 9.78 6.71 -21.50
N ILE A 348 10.50 5.97 -22.37
CA ILE A 348 11.58 5.05 -21.93
C ILE A 348 12.69 5.82 -21.24
N ILE A 349 13.22 6.89 -21.85
CA ILE A 349 14.31 7.68 -21.27
C ILE A 349 13.85 8.37 -19.99
N ILE A 350 12.66 8.96 -19.97
CA ILE A 350 12.11 9.61 -18.76
C ILE A 350 12.02 8.59 -17.62
N GLY A 351 11.50 7.40 -17.89
CA GLY A 351 11.42 6.32 -16.90
C GLY A 351 12.79 5.88 -16.37
N GLN A 352 13.81 5.78 -17.24
CA GLN A 352 15.18 5.43 -16.85
C GLN A 352 15.79 6.48 -15.93
N VAL A 353 15.69 7.77 -16.30
CA VAL A 353 16.22 8.88 -15.49
C VAL A 353 15.50 8.93 -14.13
N ALA A 354 14.18 8.87 -14.11
CA ALA A 354 13.39 8.86 -12.89
C ALA A 354 13.72 7.64 -12.00
N SER A 355 13.91 6.45 -12.57
CA SER A 355 14.30 5.26 -11.81
C SER A 355 15.67 5.40 -11.14
N VAL A 356 16.64 5.99 -11.84
CA VAL A 356 17.97 6.29 -11.27
C VAL A 356 17.83 7.35 -10.16
N LEU A 357 17.03 8.39 -10.37
CA LEU A 357 16.77 9.43 -9.39
C LEU A 357 16.11 8.84 -8.13
N TYR A 358 15.11 7.97 -8.29
CA TYR A 358 14.43 7.29 -7.19
C TYR A 358 15.42 6.61 -6.22
N PHE A 359 16.26 5.73 -6.74
CA PHE A 359 17.24 5.01 -5.91
C PHE A 359 18.33 5.94 -5.37
N SER A 360 18.77 6.91 -6.17
CA SER A 360 19.78 7.89 -5.75
C SER A 360 19.29 8.75 -4.58
N LEU A 361 18.02 9.14 -4.57
CA LEU A 361 17.42 9.90 -3.47
C LEU A 361 17.53 9.13 -2.15
N PHE A 362 17.13 7.86 -2.12
CA PHE A 362 17.18 7.06 -0.90
C PHE A 362 18.60 6.70 -0.47
N LEU A 363 19.43 6.22 -1.40
CA LEU A 363 20.71 5.60 -1.06
C LEU A 363 21.85 6.60 -0.93
N VAL A 364 21.75 7.76 -1.57
CA VAL A 364 22.85 8.74 -1.67
C VAL A 364 22.41 10.11 -1.18
N SER A 365 21.36 10.69 -1.76
CA SER A 365 21.04 12.12 -1.55
C SER A 365 20.59 12.42 -0.13
N PHE A 366 19.68 11.63 0.44
CA PHE A 366 19.24 11.84 1.84
C PHE A 366 20.37 11.62 2.86
N PRO A 367 21.20 10.57 2.80
CA PRO A 367 22.35 10.40 3.66
C PRO A 367 23.35 11.58 3.57
N LEU A 368 23.69 12.01 2.36
CA LEU A 368 24.60 13.13 2.15
C LEU A 368 24.03 14.45 2.65
N ALA A 369 22.73 14.73 2.39
CA ALA A 369 22.07 15.91 2.90
C ALA A 369 22.07 15.95 4.44
N GLY A 370 21.76 14.83 5.10
CA GLY A 370 21.80 14.74 6.56
C GLY A 370 23.19 15.04 7.13
N TRP A 371 24.23 14.51 6.51
CA TRP A 371 25.61 14.81 6.88
C TRP A 371 25.98 16.27 6.64
N ALA A 372 25.64 16.82 5.47
CA ALA A 372 25.93 18.21 5.13
C ALA A 372 25.21 19.20 6.05
N GLU A 373 23.93 18.97 6.33
CA GLU A 373 23.13 19.79 7.25
C GLU A 373 23.73 19.79 8.68
N ASN A 374 24.21 18.65 9.19
CA ASN A 374 24.94 18.60 10.46
C ASN A 374 26.19 19.50 10.43
N LYS A 375 26.97 19.45 9.34
CA LYS A 375 28.18 20.27 9.20
C LYS A 375 27.88 21.78 9.14
N ILE A 376 26.82 22.17 8.42
CA ILE A 376 26.37 23.58 8.35
C ILE A 376 25.98 24.11 9.74
N LEU A 377 25.37 23.23 10.57
CA LEU A 377 24.97 23.60 11.94
C LEU A 377 26.10 23.47 12.96
N GLY A 378 27.30 23.13 12.56
CA GLY A 378 28.43 22.93 13.45
C GLY A 378 28.32 21.72 14.34
N TRP A 379 27.50 20.74 13.96
CA TRP A 379 27.33 19.48 14.67
C TRP A 379 28.30 18.43 14.12
N SER A 380 29.38 18.24 14.84
CA SER A 380 30.37 17.20 14.50
C SER A 380 29.88 15.79 14.83
#